data_77fc35bca4fdd98adb7eafeddc36727c
#
_entry.id   77fc35bca4fdd98adb7eafeddc36727c
#
_cell.length_a   1.000
_cell.length_b   1.000
_cell.length_c   1.000
_cell.angle_alpha   90.00
_cell.angle_beta   90.00
_cell.angle_gamma   90.00
#
_symmetry.space_group_name_H-M   'P 1'
#
loop_
_entity.id
_entity.type
_entity.pdbx_description
1 polymer ?
#
loop_
_entity_poly.entity_id
_entity_poly.type
_entity_poly.pdbx_seq_one_letter_code
_entity_poly.pdbx_strand_id
1 'polypeptide(L)'
;DTLIANPRHNSLSYYADGSHSRWCWCDALFMAPTSFARIGKITGEPKYFEFMDKEFQITYDSLYSVADSLFFRDTRYINMREQNGKKVFWGRGNGWVTGALTFIIDNMPAQHPSRVFYISLFRQMLKKISTLQDKQGFWHSSLLDTASYPMPETSASGFFTYSLFWGLNHGYLEKEEYLPIAKKAWNALASVVHEDGKIGYVQPIGADPKKVDICLLYTSDAADDS
;
A
#
# COMPACT_ATOMS: atom_id res chain seq x y z
N ASP A 1 18.84 9.98 13.30
CA ASP A 1 19.80 11.04 12.96
C ASP A 1 20.81 10.58 11.88
N THR A 2 21.39 9.39 11.96
CA THR A 2 22.38 8.91 10.99
C THR A 2 21.84 8.85 9.55
N LEU A 3 20.59 8.40 9.34
CA LEU A 3 19.97 8.36 8.01
C LEU A 3 19.71 9.77 7.46
N ILE A 4 19.31 10.70 8.31
CA ILE A 4 19.08 12.11 7.93
C ILE A 4 20.40 12.77 7.53
N ALA A 5 21.48 12.53 8.31
CA ALA A 5 22.80 13.11 8.07
C ALA A 5 23.53 12.51 6.86
N ASN A 6 23.21 11.27 6.50
CA ASN A 6 23.89 10.54 5.44
C ASN A 6 22.88 9.97 4.43
N PRO A 7 22.17 10.80 3.65
CA PRO A 7 21.29 10.31 2.61
C PRO A 7 22.10 9.56 1.55
N ARG A 8 21.83 8.28 1.41
CA ARG A 8 22.52 7.42 0.45
C ARG A 8 21.92 7.65 -0.93
N HIS A 9 22.76 7.81 -1.95
CA HIS A 9 22.46 7.91 -3.40
C HIS A 9 21.25 8.78 -3.86
N ASN A 10 21.37 9.33 -5.07
CA ASN A 10 20.32 10.14 -5.69
C ASN A 10 19.38 9.33 -6.61
N SER A 11 19.64 8.05 -6.84
CA SER A 11 18.87 7.21 -7.73
C SER A 11 17.84 6.36 -7.00
N LEU A 12 16.64 6.25 -7.57
CA LEU A 12 15.59 5.30 -7.18
C LEU A 12 15.61 4.02 -8.01
N SER A 13 16.65 3.79 -8.83
CA SER A 13 16.78 2.54 -9.57
C SER A 13 16.80 1.36 -8.62
N TYR A 14 16.01 0.35 -8.92
CA TYR A 14 16.03 -0.91 -8.21
C TYR A 14 17.21 -1.75 -8.75
N TYR A 15 18.24 -1.95 -7.96
CA TYR A 15 19.44 -2.68 -8.38
C TYR A 15 19.23 -4.19 -8.35
N ALA A 16 19.79 -4.88 -9.32
CA ALA A 16 19.71 -6.33 -9.42
C ALA A 16 20.41 -7.06 -8.24
N ASP A 17 21.35 -6.41 -7.57
CA ASP A 17 22.06 -6.91 -6.39
C ASP A 17 21.26 -6.74 -5.08
N GLY A 18 20.06 -6.16 -5.15
CA GLY A 18 19.21 -5.92 -3.97
C GLY A 18 19.67 -4.76 -3.08
N SER A 19 20.71 -4.01 -3.47
CA SER A 19 21.14 -2.81 -2.73
C SER A 19 20.14 -1.68 -2.94
N HIS A 20 19.25 -1.48 -1.96
CA HIS A 20 18.25 -0.43 -1.96
C HIS A 20 18.80 0.75 -1.16
N SER A 21 19.24 1.78 -1.85
CA SER A 21 19.88 2.92 -1.21
C SER A 21 18.89 4.01 -0.76
N ARG A 22 17.65 3.97 -1.28
CA ARG A 22 16.57 4.89 -0.93
C ARG A 22 15.24 4.13 -0.91
N TRP A 23 14.13 4.80 -0.69
CA TRP A 23 12.78 4.19 -0.73
C TRP A 23 12.36 3.91 -2.19
N CYS A 24 13.09 3.03 -2.86
CA CYS A 24 12.99 2.77 -4.30
C CYS A 24 11.88 1.79 -4.68
N TRP A 25 11.02 1.41 -3.74
CA TRP A 25 9.84 0.58 -3.96
C TRP A 25 8.68 1.05 -3.10
N CYS A 26 7.45 0.85 -3.56
CA CYS A 26 6.26 1.40 -2.90
C CYS A 26 6.06 0.89 -1.47
N ASP A 27 6.45 -0.34 -1.16
CA ASP A 27 6.34 -0.93 0.18
C ASP A 27 7.19 -0.16 1.20
N ALA A 28 8.34 0.40 0.77
CA ALA A 28 9.20 1.22 1.62
C ALA A 28 8.47 2.42 2.21
N LEU A 29 7.43 2.92 1.51
CA LEU A 29 6.59 4.02 1.99
C LEU A 29 5.80 3.67 3.25
N PHE A 30 5.58 2.39 3.53
CA PHE A 30 5.03 1.95 4.81
C PHE A 30 6.12 1.84 5.88
N MET A 31 7.26 1.25 5.54
CA MET A 31 8.28 0.87 6.52
C MET A 31 8.96 2.08 7.18
N ALA A 32 9.47 2.99 6.36
CA ALA A 32 10.26 4.11 6.85
C ALA A 32 9.40 5.36 7.21
N PRO A 33 8.54 5.90 6.33
CA PRO A 33 7.77 7.11 6.62
C PRO A 33 6.94 7.03 7.89
N THR A 34 6.27 5.91 8.15
CA THR A 34 5.47 5.72 9.36
C THR A 34 6.30 5.84 10.63
N SER A 35 7.54 5.32 10.60
CA SER A 35 8.50 5.43 11.71
C SER A 35 8.95 6.88 11.91
N PHE A 36 9.29 7.59 10.83
CA PHE A 36 9.68 9.01 10.91
C PHE A 36 8.53 9.88 11.40
N ALA A 37 7.30 9.66 10.93
CA ALA A 37 6.12 10.38 11.42
C ALA A 37 5.93 10.19 12.93
N ARG A 38 6.07 8.95 13.43
CA ARG A 38 5.98 8.66 14.88
C ARG A 38 7.08 9.33 15.68
N ILE A 39 8.33 9.25 15.21
CA ILE A 39 9.46 9.90 15.88
C ILE A 39 9.22 11.41 15.91
N GLY A 40 8.84 12.03 14.80
CA GLY A 40 8.52 13.45 14.71
C GLY A 40 7.43 13.87 15.69
N LYS A 41 6.36 13.07 15.83
CA LYS A 41 5.29 13.30 16.80
C LYS A 41 5.79 13.24 18.26
N ILE A 42 6.61 12.22 18.58
CA ILE A 42 7.09 11.98 19.94
C ILE A 42 8.12 13.06 20.37
N THR A 43 9.03 13.41 19.47
CA THR A 43 10.13 14.34 19.78
C THR A 43 9.74 15.80 19.59
N GLY A 44 8.74 16.09 18.75
CA GLY A 44 8.39 17.44 18.33
C GLY A 44 9.41 18.07 17.36
N GLU A 45 10.44 17.31 16.92
CA GLU A 45 11.49 17.83 16.05
C GLU A 45 11.06 17.83 14.57
N PRO A 46 10.99 18.99 13.88
CA PRO A 46 10.53 19.10 12.49
C PRO A 46 11.38 18.29 11.49
N LYS A 47 12.67 18.12 11.77
CA LYS A 47 13.62 17.42 10.88
C LYS A 47 13.14 16.02 10.44
N TYR A 48 12.36 15.33 11.29
CA TYR A 48 11.86 13.99 10.97
C TYR A 48 10.73 14.04 9.93
N PHE A 49 9.84 15.03 10.02
CA PHE A 49 8.82 15.26 9.01
C PHE A 49 9.42 15.78 7.71
N GLU A 50 10.36 16.71 7.77
CA GLU A 50 11.05 17.28 6.61
C GLU A 50 11.78 16.20 5.81
N PHE A 51 12.51 15.31 6.50
CA PHE A 51 13.19 14.19 5.85
C PHE A 51 12.18 13.20 5.24
N MET A 52 11.15 12.85 5.98
CA MET A 52 10.08 11.97 5.52
C MET A 52 9.41 12.54 4.27
N ASP A 53 9.00 13.79 4.27
CA ASP A 53 8.35 14.46 3.15
C ASP A 53 9.24 14.45 1.91
N LYS A 54 10.50 14.82 2.08
CA LYS A 54 11.48 14.84 0.99
C LYS A 54 11.63 13.47 0.33
N GLU A 55 11.86 12.43 1.12
CA GLU A 55 12.07 11.08 0.58
C GLU A 55 10.77 10.48 0.03
N PHE A 56 9.63 10.75 0.67
CA PHE A 56 8.32 10.32 0.17
C PHE A 56 8.01 10.96 -1.18
N GLN A 57 8.25 12.27 -1.32
CA GLN A 57 7.99 12.99 -2.58
C GLN A 57 8.86 12.46 -3.72
N ILE A 58 10.13 12.15 -3.48
CA ILE A 58 11.02 11.57 -4.49
C ILE A 58 10.48 10.21 -4.97
N THR A 59 10.00 9.37 -4.06
CA THR A 59 9.38 8.08 -4.42
C THR A 59 8.06 8.27 -5.16
N TYR A 60 7.22 9.20 -4.68
CA TYR A 60 5.97 9.56 -5.34
C TYR A 60 6.19 10.02 -6.78
N ASP A 61 7.09 10.96 -7.02
CA ASP A 61 7.38 11.49 -8.35
C ASP A 61 7.87 10.41 -9.33
N SER A 62 8.53 9.38 -8.80
CA SER A 62 9.08 8.28 -9.61
C SER A 62 8.10 7.14 -9.84
N LEU A 63 7.27 6.80 -8.87
CA LEU A 63 6.50 5.55 -8.88
C LEU A 63 4.99 5.75 -8.95
N TYR A 64 4.47 6.95 -8.67
CA TYR A 64 3.03 7.18 -8.73
C TYR A 64 2.56 7.45 -10.17
N SER A 65 1.62 6.65 -10.64
CA SER A 65 0.93 6.91 -11.89
C SER A 65 -0.27 7.81 -11.65
N VAL A 66 -0.14 9.10 -11.94
CA VAL A 66 -1.23 10.08 -11.78
C VAL A 66 -2.48 9.66 -12.58
N ALA A 67 -2.28 9.13 -13.79
CA ALA A 67 -3.39 8.70 -14.66
C ALA A 67 -4.17 7.51 -14.09
N ASP A 68 -3.51 6.64 -13.32
CA ASP A 68 -4.11 5.43 -12.74
C ASP A 68 -4.43 5.59 -11.26
N SER A 69 -3.89 6.62 -10.59
CA SER A 69 -3.96 6.84 -9.13
C SER A 69 -3.45 5.65 -8.31
N LEU A 70 -2.39 4.99 -8.80
CA LEU A 70 -1.78 3.80 -8.22
C LEU A 70 -0.26 3.90 -8.30
N PHE A 71 0.44 3.19 -7.40
CA PHE A 71 1.88 3.09 -7.41
C PHE A 71 2.36 1.85 -8.17
N PHE A 72 3.36 2.02 -9.02
CA PHE A 72 4.22 0.91 -9.44
C PHE A 72 5.00 0.38 -8.24
N ARG A 73 5.31 -0.91 -8.25
CA ARG A 73 6.12 -1.50 -7.17
C ARG A 73 7.48 -0.84 -7.10
N ASP A 74 8.17 -0.73 -8.23
CA ASP A 74 9.45 -0.03 -8.41
C ASP A 74 9.66 0.33 -9.89
N THR A 75 10.77 0.98 -10.23
CA THR A 75 11.05 1.49 -11.57
C THR A 75 11.08 0.42 -12.67
N ARG A 76 11.31 -0.85 -12.35
CA ARG A 76 11.29 -1.96 -13.32
C ARG A 76 9.89 -2.21 -13.88
N TYR A 77 8.84 -1.92 -13.09
CA TYR A 77 7.44 -2.20 -13.45
C TYR A 77 6.81 -1.10 -14.31
N ILE A 78 7.42 0.08 -14.45
CA ILE A 78 6.84 1.22 -15.20
C ILE A 78 6.50 0.84 -16.64
N ASN A 79 7.41 0.10 -17.29
CA ASN A 79 7.27 -0.31 -18.69
C ASN A 79 6.73 -1.74 -18.85
N MET A 80 6.52 -2.47 -17.77
CA MET A 80 5.93 -3.80 -17.82
C MET A 80 4.42 -3.72 -18.07
N ARG A 81 3.90 -4.78 -18.69
CA ARG A 81 2.46 -4.93 -18.96
C ARG A 81 2.00 -6.31 -18.53
N GLU A 82 0.74 -6.37 -18.10
CA GLU A 82 0.04 -7.61 -17.84
C GLU A 82 -0.37 -8.29 -19.15
N GLN A 83 -0.92 -9.51 -19.07
CA GLN A 83 -1.37 -10.24 -20.26
C GLN A 83 -2.47 -9.50 -21.03
N ASN A 84 -3.31 -8.73 -20.34
CA ASN A 84 -4.34 -7.90 -20.94
C ASN A 84 -3.81 -6.55 -21.50
N GLY A 85 -2.49 -6.32 -21.51
CA GLY A 85 -1.83 -5.11 -22.01
C GLY A 85 -1.86 -3.92 -21.04
N LYS A 86 -2.50 -4.03 -19.87
CA LYS A 86 -2.54 -2.96 -18.87
C LYS A 86 -1.24 -2.90 -18.06
N LYS A 87 -1.03 -1.78 -17.37
CA LYS A 87 0.11 -1.59 -16.46
C LYS A 87 0.04 -2.55 -15.28
N VAL A 88 1.19 -2.95 -14.77
CA VAL A 88 1.31 -3.83 -13.59
C VAL A 88 1.20 -3.01 -12.32
N PHE A 89 0.09 -3.14 -11.61
CA PHE A 89 -0.09 -2.56 -10.27
C PHE A 89 -0.39 -3.66 -9.26
N TRP A 90 0.57 -3.92 -8.41
CA TRP A 90 0.49 -4.96 -7.41
C TRP A 90 -0.44 -4.55 -6.25
N GLY A 91 -1.42 -5.41 -5.93
CA GLY A 91 -2.44 -5.15 -4.91
C GLY A 91 -1.85 -4.88 -3.54
N ARG A 92 -1.04 -5.81 -3.01
CA ARG A 92 -0.40 -5.66 -1.69
C ARG A 92 0.55 -4.47 -1.63
N GLY A 93 1.31 -4.18 -2.71
CA GLY A 93 2.16 -2.99 -2.77
C GLY A 93 1.38 -1.69 -2.60
N ASN A 94 0.25 -1.56 -3.29
CA ASN A 94 -0.65 -0.42 -3.11
C ASN A 94 -1.35 -0.43 -1.75
N GLY A 95 -1.63 -1.61 -1.19
CA GLY A 95 -2.13 -1.77 0.17
C GLY A 95 -1.17 -1.22 1.22
N TRP A 96 0.13 -1.51 1.11
CA TRP A 96 1.15 -0.92 1.97
C TRP A 96 1.09 0.60 1.94
N VAL A 97 0.98 1.21 0.76
CA VAL A 97 0.94 2.67 0.63
C VAL A 97 -0.32 3.27 1.27
N THR A 98 -1.50 2.69 1.01
CA THR A 98 -2.74 3.21 1.63
C THR A 98 -2.71 3.08 3.14
N GLY A 99 -2.20 1.97 3.68
CA GLY A 99 -1.97 1.81 5.10
C GLY A 99 -0.98 2.82 5.67
N ALA A 100 0.13 3.06 4.97
CA ALA A 100 1.12 4.06 5.38
C ALA A 100 0.52 5.47 5.52
N LEU A 101 -0.31 5.86 4.55
CA LEU A 101 -0.94 7.18 4.55
C LEU A 101 -1.79 7.41 5.81
N THR A 102 -2.49 6.39 6.31
CA THR A 102 -3.25 6.51 7.56
C THR A 102 -2.34 6.82 8.74
N PHE A 103 -1.23 6.07 8.88
CA PHE A 103 -0.26 6.28 9.96
C PHE A 103 0.47 7.63 9.86
N ILE A 104 0.82 8.07 8.66
CA ILE A 104 1.45 9.37 8.44
C ILE A 104 0.50 10.49 8.87
N ILE A 105 -0.74 10.46 8.40
CA ILE A 105 -1.76 11.47 8.70
C ILE A 105 -2.07 11.51 10.20
N ASP A 106 -2.16 10.36 10.89
CA ASP A 106 -2.43 10.30 12.33
C ASP A 106 -1.30 10.87 13.20
N ASN A 107 -0.08 10.82 12.70
CA ASN A 107 1.09 11.27 13.46
C ASN A 107 1.58 12.66 13.04
N MET A 108 1.13 13.18 11.91
CA MET A 108 1.48 14.50 11.41
C MET A 108 0.66 15.60 12.12
N PRO A 109 1.27 16.72 12.55
CA PRO A 109 0.53 17.84 13.11
C PRO A 109 -0.57 18.35 12.17
N ALA A 110 -1.71 18.77 12.73
CA ALA A 110 -2.86 19.21 11.93
C ALA A 110 -2.54 20.37 10.98
N GLN A 111 -1.62 21.26 11.39
CA GLN A 111 -1.19 22.43 10.63
C GLN A 111 0.05 22.20 9.77
N HIS A 112 0.54 20.95 9.69
CA HIS A 112 1.72 20.65 8.89
C HIS A 112 1.44 20.90 7.39
N PRO A 113 2.31 21.64 6.66
CA PRO A 113 2.04 22.05 5.27
C PRO A 113 1.75 20.86 4.34
N SER A 114 2.47 19.77 4.50
CA SER A 114 2.33 18.58 3.65
C SER A 114 1.11 17.73 3.98
N ARG A 115 0.39 17.98 5.06
CA ARG A 115 -0.78 17.18 5.47
C ARG A 115 -1.85 17.12 4.38
N VAL A 116 -2.09 18.23 3.69
CA VAL A 116 -3.07 18.30 2.59
C VAL A 116 -2.68 17.37 1.44
N PHE A 117 -1.39 17.29 1.12
CA PHE A 117 -0.87 16.38 0.10
C PHE A 117 -1.19 14.91 0.45
N TYR A 118 -0.87 14.46 1.67
CA TYR A 118 -1.13 13.08 2.09
C TYR A 118 -2.62 12.73 2.11
N ILE A 119 -3.48 13.64 2.59
CA ILE A 119 -4.93 13.45 2.57
C ILE A 119 -5.45 13.37 1.12
N SER A 120 -4.98 14.24 0.24
CA SER A 120 -5.36 14.24 -1.18
C SER A 120 -4.95 12.94 -1.86
N LEU A 121 -3.71 12.49 -1.66
CA LEU A 121 -3.19 11.23 -2.19
C LEU A 121 -4.01 10.02 -1.68
N PHE A 122 -4.30 9.98 -0.38
CA PHE A 122 -5.13 8.96 0.23
C PHE A 122 -6.51 8.87 -0.46
N ARG A 123 -7.18 10.01 -0.63
CA ARG A 123 -8.49 10.07 -1.29
C ARG A 123 -8.43 9.63 -2.76
N GLN A 124 -7.41 10.06 -3.50
CA GLN A 124 -7.22 9.68 -4.90
C GLN A 124 -7.02 8.17 -5.05
N MET A 125 -6.15 7.60 -4.24
CA MET A 125 -5.88 6.16 -4.26
C MET A 125 -7.14 5.36 -3.88
N LEU A 126 -7.83 5.71 -2.79
CA LEU A 126 -9.01 4.97 -2.36
C LEU A 126 -10.17 5.11 -3.33
N LYS A 127 -10.33 6.27 -3.99
CA LYS A 127 -11.30 6.43 -5.07
C LYS A 127 -11.05 5.43 -6.20
N LYS A 128 -9.79 5.31 -6.65
CA LYS A 128 -9.43 4.34 -7.69
C LYS A 128 -9.59 2.90 -7.22
N ILE A 129 -9.05 2.56 -6.07
CA ILE A 129 -9.08 1.22 -5.49
C ILE A 129 -10.51 0.73 -5.29
N SER A 130 -11.42 1.57 -4.85
CA SER A 130 -12.83 1.24 -4.68
C SER A 130 -13.50 0.78 -5.99
N THR A 131 -13.09 1.33 -7.13
CA THR A 131 -13.61 0.90 -8.44
C THR A 131 -13.08 -0.46 -8.89
N LEU A 132 -12.08 -1.00 -8.23
CA LEU A 132 -11.42 -2.25 -8.57
C LEU A 132 -11.83 -3.42 -7.66
N GLN A 133 -12.76 -3.19 -6.72
CA GLN A 133 -13.33 -4.24 -5.89
C GLN A 133 -14.16 -5.21 -6.73
N ASP A 134 -13.95 -6.50 -6.59
CA ASP A 134 -14.74 -7.51 -7.29
C ASP A 134 -16.18 -7.66 -6.73
N LYS A 135 -16.96 -8.54 -7.36
CA LYS A 135 -18.35 -8.79 -6.94
C LYS A 135 -18.44 -9.43 -5.56
N GLN A 136 -17.45 -10.20 -5.14
CA GLN A 136 -17.37 -10.88 -3.85
C GLN A 136 -16.89 -9.95 -2.72
N GLY A 137 -16.21 -8.85 -3.05
CA GLY A 137 -15.72 -7.87 -2.07
C GLY A 137 -14.22 -7.88 -1.90
N PHE A 138 -13.50 -8.64 -2.71
CA PHE A 138 -12.03 -8.72 -2.66
C PHE A 138 -11.35 -7.82 -3.68
N TRP A 139 -10.05 -7.69 -3.51
CA TRP A 139 -9.11 -7.25 -4.53
C TRP A 139 -8.14 -8.39 -4.84
N HIS A 140 -7.46 -8.29 -5.97
CA HIS A 140 -6.61 -9.33 -6.52
C HIS A 140 -5.13 -8.91 -6.49
N SER A 141 -4.22 -9.85 -6.68
CA SER A 141 -2.78 -9.57 -6.68
C SER A 141 -2.38 -8.58 -7.77
N SER A 142 -2.98 -8.64 -8.97
CA SER A 142 -2.91 -7.57 -9.97
C SER A 142 -4.22 -6.77 -9.97
N LEU A 143 -4.12 -5.46 -9.73
CA LEU A 143 -5.29 -4.59 -9.62
C LEU A 143 -5.98 -4.33 -10.98
N LEU A 144 -5.28 -4.46 -12.10
CA LEU A 144 -5.83 -4.18 -13.43
C LEU A 144 -5.97 -5.41 -14.32
N ASP A 145 -5.59 -6.59 -13.85
CA ASP A 145 -5.72 -7.84 -14.61
C ASP A 145 -6.25 -8.99 -13.75
N THR A 146 -7.48 -8.83 -13.30
CA THR A 146 -8.15 -9.86 -12.48
C THR A 146 -8.42 -11.15 -13.24
N ALA A 147 -8.45 -11.11 -14.57
CA ALA A 147 -8.65 -12.30 -15.40
C ALA A 147 -7.44 -13.24 -15.36
N SER A 148 -6.23 -12.69 -15.39
CA SER A 148 -4.99 -13.48 -15.24
C SER A 148 -4.70 -13.86 -13.78
N TYR A 149 -5.30 -13.15 -12.83
CA TYR A 149 -5.13 -13.37 -11.39
C TYR A 149 -6.51 -13.47 -10.69
N PRO A 150 -7.28 -14.57 -10.97
CA PRO A 150 -8.68 -14.64 -10.55
C PRO A 150 -8.89 -14.91 -9.07
N MET A 151 -7.84 -15.32 -8.34
CA MET A 151 -7.96 -15.62 -6.92
C MET A 151 -8.02 -14.33 -6.08
N PRO A 152 -8.81 -14.30 -5.00
CA PRO A 152 -8.75 -13.23 -4.01
C PRO A 152 -7.33 -13.05 -3.47
N GLU A 153 -6.98 -11.84 -3.09
CA GLU A 153 -5.73 -11.57 -2.36
C GLU A 153 -6.06 -10.84 -1.06
N THR A 154 -6.02 -11.57 0.05
CA THR A 154 -6.53 -11.10 1.34
C THR A 154 -5.62 -10.10 2.03
N SER A 155 -4.31 -10.10 1.76
CA SER A 155 -3.42 -9.09 2.36
C SER A 155 -3.69 -7.69 1.78
N ALA A 156 -3.85 -7.56 0.46
CA ALA A 156 -4.27 -6.28 -0.15
C ALA A 156 -5.68 -5.89 0.30
N SER A 157 -6.61 -6.86 0.27
CA SER A 157 -7.99 -6.63 0.70
C SER A 157 -8.06 -6.16 2.16
N GLY A 158 -7.23 -6.71 3.04
CA GLY A 158 -7.11 -6.27 4.43
C GLY A 158 -6.66 -4.82 4.57
N PHE A 159 -5.58 -4.44 3.87
CA PHE A 159 -5.10 -3.06 3.86
C PHE A 159 -6.14 -2.06 3.32
N PHE A 160 -6.81 -2.41 2.23
CA PHE A 160 -7.82 -1.53 1.64
C PHE A 160 -9.05 -1.42 2.54
N THR A 161 -9.49 -2.52 3.14
CA THR A 161 -10.61 -2.53 4.10
C THR A 161 -10.28 -1.66 5.31
N TYR A 162 -9.10 -1.84 5.90
CA TYR A 162 -8.61 -0.99 7.00
C TYR A 162 -8.62 0.49 6.61
N SER A 163 -8.03 0.82 5.46
CA SER A 163 -7.92 2.20 4.98
C SER A 163 -9.28 2.83 4.71
N LEU A 164 -10.25 2.06 4.17
CA LEU A 164 -11.62 2.53 3.97
C LEU A 164 -12.30 2.87 5.30
N PHE A 165 -12.27 1.97 6.28
CA PHE A 165 -12.86 2.24 7.59
C PHE A 165 -12.16 3.37 8.33
N TRP A 166 -10.83 3.44 8.25
CA TRP A 166 -10.08 4.55 8.83
C TRP A 166 -10.50 5.89 8.20
N GLY A 167 -10.59 5.95 6.88
CA GLY A 167 -11.01 7.17 6.16
C GLY A 167 -12.44 7.60 6.48
N LEU A 168 -13.37 6.64 6.64
CA LEU A 168 -14.73 6.88 7.07
C LEU A 168 -14.80 7.42 8.50
N ASN A 169 -14.05 6.83 9.42
CA ASN A 169 -14.03 7.22 10.82
C ASN A 169 -13.43 8.61 11.05
N HIS A 170 -12.52 9.05 10.17
CA HIS A 170 -11.87 10.36 10.24
C HIS A 170 -12.53 11.42 9.34
N GLY A 171 -13.63 11.09 8.65
CA GLY A 171 -14.34 12.02 7.77
C GLY A 171 -13.57 12.39 6.50
N TYR A 172 -12.62 11.55 6.07
CA TYR A 172 -11.89 11.75 4.81
C TYR A 172 -12.59 11.12 3.60
N LEU A 173 -13.53 10.20 3.83
CA LEU A 173 -14.31 9.52 2.81
C LEU A 173 -15.81 9.71 3.07
N GLU A 174 -16.59 9.93 2.02
CA GLU A 174 -18.03 10.10 2.08
C GLU A 174 -18.72 8.78 2.44
N LYS A 175 -19.55 8.82 3.49
CA LYS A 175 -20.15 7.62 4.07
C LYS A 175 -21.07 6.88 3.10
N GLU A 176 -21.85 7.62 2.34
CA GLU A 176 -22.82 7.08 1.38
C GLU A 176 -22.13 6.29 0.27
N GLU A 177 -20.97 6.75 -0.16
CA GLU A 177 -20.19 6.13 -1.24
C GLU A 177 -19.35 4.94 -0.73
N TYR A 178 -18.58 5.13 0.36
CA TYR A 178 -17.53 4.17 0.74
C TYR A 178 -17.95 3.15 1.78
N LEU A 179 -18.99 3.40 2.60
CA LEU A 179 -19.40 2.43 3.63
C LEU A 179 -19.92 1.10 3.04
N PRO A 180 -20.71 1.08 1.96
CA PRO A 180 -21.11 -0.18 1.33
C PRO A 180 -19.92 -1.01 0.85
N ILE A 181 -18.90 -0.36 0.26
CA ILE A 181 -17.67 -0.98 -0.24
C ILE A 181 -16.87 -1.59 0.92
N ALA A 182 -16.67 -0.82 1.99
CA ALA A 182 -15.96 -1.25 3.18
C ALA A 182 -16.64 -2.44 3.88
N LYS A 183 -17.97 -2.40 4.03
CA LYS A 183 -18.74 -3.51 4.61
C LYS A 183 -18.67 -4.78 3.77
N LYS A 184 -18.76 -4.63 2.45
CA LYS A 184 -18.66 -5.76 1.52
C LYS A 184 -17.28 -6.42 1.62
N ALA A 185 -16.21 -5.61 1.68
CA ALA A 185 -14.84 -6.08 1.88
C ALA A 185 -14.66 -6.80 3.23
N TRP A 186 -15.20 -6.24 4.30
CA TRP A 186 -15.17 -6.86 5.62
C TRP A 186 -15.83 -8.24 5.63
N ASN A 187 -17.03 -8.35 5.04
CA ASN A 187 -17.75 -9.62 4.96
C ASN A 187 -16.98 -10.65 4.12
N ALA A 188 -16.34 -10.20 3.04
CA ALA A 188 -15.49 -11.05 2.22
C ALA A 188 -14.29 -11.59 3.02
N LEU A 189 -13.58 -10.73 3.73
CA LEU A 189 -12.46 -11.15 4.59
C LEU A 189 -12.90 -12.10 5.69
N ALA A 190 -14.03 -11.82 6.35
CA ALA A 190 -14.57 -12.69 7.39
C ALA A 190 -14.96 -14.08 6.86
N SER A 191 -15.42 -14.17 5.61
CA SER A 191 -15.84 -15.44 4.98
C SER A 191 -14.69 -16.40 4.67
N VAL A 192 -13.44 -15.93 4.68
CA VAL A 192 -12.25 -16.73 4.39
C VAL A 192 -11.38 -16.99 5.63
N VAL A 193 -11.93 -16.69 6.81
CA VAL A 193 -11.33 -17.11 8.08
C VAL A 193 -11.73 -18.57 8.34
N HIS A 194 -10.75 -19.44 8.50
CA HIS A 194 -10.95 -20.86 8.82
C HIS A 194 -11.37 -21.06 10.28
N GLU A 195 -11.88 -22.24 10.59
CA GLU A 195 -12.32 -22.58 11.96
C GLU A 195 -11.20 -22.48 13.00
N ASP A 196 -9.96 -22.69 12.60
CA ASP A 196 -8.76 -22.52 13.45
C ASP A 196 -8.27 -21.07 13.56
N GLY A 197 -8.99 -20.11 12.96
CA GLY A 197 -8.69 -18.69 13.00
C GLY A 197 -7.71 -18.19 11.92
N LYS A 198 -7.21 -19.06 11.08
CA LYS A 198 -6.31 -18.67 9.98
C LYS A 198 -7.06 -17.99 8.83
N ILE A 199 -6.41 -17.05 8.17
CA ILE A 199 -6.97 -16.35 7.01
C ILE A 199 -6.48 -17.00 5.73
N GLY A 200 -7.40 -17.43 4.86
CA GLY A 200 -7.10 -18.00 3.55
C GLY A 200 -6.71 -16.95 2.51
N TYR A 201 -6.18 -17.39 1.37
CA TYR A 201 -5.87 -16.58 0.18
C TYR A 201 -4.85 -15.45 0.39
N VAL A 202 -3.93 -15.61 1.34
CA VAL A 202 -2.82 -14.68 1.52
C VAL A 202 -1.75 -14.99 0.46
N GLN A 203 -1.38 -13.99 -0.32
CA GLN A 203 -0.28 -14.14 -1.28
C GLN A 203 1.03 -14.40 -0.54
N PRO A 204 1.84 -15.41 -0.93
CA PRO A 204 3.15 -15.66 -0.35
C PRO A 204 4.08 -14.45 -0.44
N ILE A 205 5.19 -14.48 0.30
CA ILE A 205 6.22 -13.44 0.24
C ILE A 205 6.68 -13.27 -1.21
N GLY A 206 6.55 -12.05 -1.71
CA GLY A 206 6.85 -11.73 -3.10
C GLY A 206 6.93 -10.23 -3.35
N ALA A 207 7.26 -9.88 -4.59
CA ALA A 207 7.48 -8.51 -5.02
C ALA A 207 6.52 -8.08 -6.16
N ASP A 208 5.66 -8.96 -6.62
CA ASP A 208 4.77 -8.68 -7.76
C ASP A 208 3.55 -9.62 -7.79
N PRO A 209 2.58 -9.38 -8.68
CA PRO A 209 1.41 -10.24 -8.83
C PRO A 209 1.71 -11.69 -9.20
N LYS A 210 2.82 -11.97 -9.86
CA LYS A 210 3.13 -13.28 -10.48
C LYS A 210 3.49 -14.38 -9.48
N LYS A 211 3.94 -14.04 -8.29
CA LYS A 211 4.16 -15.02 -7.21
C LYS A 211 2.85 -15.42 -6.54
N VAL A 212 1.93 -15.95 -7.34
CA VAL A 212 0.69 -16.53 -6.87
C VAL A 212 0.77 -18.05 -7.11
N ASP A 213 1.78 -18.71 -6.56
CA ASP A 213 1.70 -20.16 -6.39
C ASP A 213 0.64 -20.42 -5.33
N ILE A 214 -0.54 -20.72 -5.83
CA ILE A 214 -1.77 -20.84 -5.08
C ILE A 214 -1.70 -22.13 -4.29
N CYS A 215 -1.17 -22.08 -3.12
CA CYS A 215 -1.58 -23.01 -2.10
C CYS A 215 -2.91 -22.50 -1.55
N LEU A 216 -4.02 -23.16 -1.91
CA LEU A 216 -5.39 -22.86 -1.46
C LEU A 216 -5.55 -22.86 0.07
N LEU A 217 -4.49 -23.20 0.78
CA LEU A 217 -4.41 -23.39 2.23
C LEU A 217 -3.31 -22.55 2.88
N TYR A 218 -2.70 -21.57 2.19
CA TYR A 218 -1.72 -20.72 2.85
C TYR A 218 -2.42 -19.78 3.82
N THR A 219 -2.27 -20.16 5.04
CA THR A 219 -2.54 -19.39 6.23
C THR A 219 -1.26 -18.63 6.57
N SER A 220 -1.37 -17.37 6.89
CA SER A 220 -0.24 -16.60 7.39
C SER A 220 0.09 -17.05 8.82
N ASP A 221 0.78 -18.17 8.96
CA ASP A 221 1.54 -18.41 10.19
C ASP A 221 2.96 -17.89 9.94
N ALA A 222 3.21 -16.66 10.38
CA ALA A 222 4.51 -16.03 10.28
C ALA A 222 5.55 -16.70 11.22
N ALA A 223 5.14 -17.73 11.94
CA ALA A 223 6.00 -18.46 12.89
C ALA A 223 6.68 -19.69 12.27
N ASP A 224 6.22 -20.16 11.09
CA ASP A 224 6.77 -21.39 10.48
C ASP A 224 7.88 -21.15 9.43
N ASP A 225 8.26 -19.89 9.16
CA ASP A 225 9.33 -19.54 8.21
C ASP A 225 10.68 -19.23 8.90
N SER A 226 10.98 -19.86 10.04
CA SER A 226 12.27 -19.75 10.72
C SER A 226 13.16 -20.95 10.49
#